data_ae85c6995da250882db9f2985af04ab7
#
_entry.id   ae85c6995da250882db9f2985af04ab7
#
_cell.length_a   1.000
_cell.length_b   1.000
_cell.length_c   1.000
_cell.angle_alpha   90.00
_cell.angle_beta   90.00
_cell.angle_gamma   90.00
#
_symmetry.space_group_name_H-M   'P 1'
#
loop_
_entity.id
_entity.type
_entity.pdbx_description
1 polymer ?
#
loop_
_entity_poly.entity_id
_entity_poly.type
_entity_poly.pdbx_seq_one_letter_code
_entity_poly.pdbx_strand_id
1 'polypeptide(L)'
;MAEVVEAALTLAEEDVYAEFCRREWCDGLPFVSPTPERVRAMLAGARTKPAESLGVMPPLWRDCTLEKLAVNAVMAGCEPAYFPVVVGAVQCMLDPAFNLYGVQATTHPVAPLVVVSGPYARTIGVHTGSGLFGPGFRPNATIGRAIRLILMNVGGGWPGRGDMATQGSPAKFAYAIGEREDSPWEPLHVALGFRADQSVVTVFGGEGPHNVNDHVSTTAPGILNNVADVATTLGSNVGWYLSQSQLLVVLGPEHAATIAADGFTRADVQRYVFETARMPLGRMKLGGMWGMHDWPQWMQKVTDDSARLPRVPAVDDVYVMVGGGSGKHSCVVPNCTFSRAVSRPLDR
;
A
#
# COMPACT_ATOMS: atom_id res chain seq x y z
N MET A 1 -23.97 -10.16 5.15
CA MET A 1 -23.32 -9.87 6.47
C MET A 1 -24.15 -10.39 7.65
N ALA A 2 -25.47 -10.26 7.66
CA ALA A 2 -26.30 -10.88 8.70
C ALA A 2 -26.07 -12.39 8.83
N GLU A 3 -26.04 -13.13 7.73
CA GLU A 3 -25.72 -14.57 7.70
C GLU A 3 -24.35 -14.90 8.30
N VAL A 4 -23.35 -14.04 8.08
CA VAL A 4 -21.98 -14.23 8.62
C VAL A 4 -22.02 -14.15 10.15
N VAL A 5 -22.73 -13.14 10.67
CA VAL A 5 -22.88 -12.93 12.12
C VAL A 5 -23.71 -14.06 12.74
N GLU A 6 -24.78 -14.51 12.08
CA GLU A 6 -25.62 -15.60 12.55
C GLU A 6 -24.86 -16.93 12.59
N ALA A 7 -24.08 -17.25 11.56
CA ALA A 7 -23.22 -18.44 11.55
C ALA A 7 -22.19 -18.43 12.67
N ALA A 8 -21.62 -17.25 12.98
CA ALA A 8 -20.66 -17.10 14.08
C ALA A 8 -21.26 -17.30 15.48
N LEU A 9 -22.60 -17.24 15.60
CA LEU A 9 -23.31 -17.43 16.87
C LEU A 9 -23.81 -18.86 17.11
N THR A 10 -24.12 -19.57 16.01
CA THR A 10 -24.88 -20.83 16.08
C THR A 10 -24.01 -22.08 15.97
N LEU A 11 -22.76 -21.93 15.52
CA LEU A 11 -21.85 -23.06 15.27
C LEU A 11 -20.79 -23.16 16.38
N ALA A 12 -20.29 -24.36 16.65
CA ALA A 12 -19.07 -24.55 17.43
C ALA A 12 -17.87 -23.93 16.71
N GLU A 13 -16.82 -23.55 17.43
CA GLU A 13 -15.71 -22.76 16.90
C GLU A 13 -15.01 -23.43 15.68
N GLU A 14 -14.81 -24.77 15.76
CA GLU A 14 -14.25 -25.56 14.65
C GLU A 14 -15.20 -25.60 13.44
N ASP A 15 -16.51 -25.70 13.66
CA ASP A 15 -17.51 -25.70 12.62
C ASP A 15 -17.65 -24.33 11.96
N VAL A 16 -17.46 -23.25 12.71
CA VAL A 16 -17.47 -21.87 12.18
C VAL A 16 -16.34 -21.70 11.14
N TYR A 17 -15.12 -22.15 11.42
CA TYR A 17 -14.03 -22.04 10.47
C TYR A 17 -14.30 -22.82 9.18
N ALA A 18 -14.72 -24.08 9.31
CA ALA A 18 -15.05 -24.92 8.16
C ALA A 18 -16.18 -24.32 7.31
N GLU A 19 -17.21 -23.79 7.93
CA GLU A 19 -18.34 -23.16 7.24
C GLU A 19 -17.93 -21.86 6.52
N PHE A 20 -17.10 -21.03 7.15
CA PHE A 20 -16.61 -19.80 6.52
C PHE A 20 -15.70 -20.10 5.32
N CYS A 21 -14.86 -21.13 5.42
CA CYS A 21 -14.05 -21.60 4.27
C CYS A 21 -14.95 -22.13 3.14
N ARG A 22 -15.96 -22.94 3.48
CA ARG A 22 -16.92 -23.51 2.51
C ARG A 22 -17.71 -22.42 1.78
N ARG A 23 -18.08 -21.34 2.48
CA ARG A 23 -18.80 -20.19 1.90
C ARG A 23 -17.88 -19.14 1.28
N GLU A 24 -16.58 -19.37 1.31
CA GLU A 24 -15.58 -18.41 0.81
C GLU A 24 -15.69 -17.02 1.50
N TRP A 25 -15.89 -16.98 2.81
CA TRP A 25 -15.92 -15.76 3.61
C TRP A 25 -14.60 -15.44 4.31
N CYS A 26 -13.61 -16.35 4.28
CA CYS A 26 -12.29 -16.17 4.87
C CYS A 26 -11.17 -16.37 3.84
N ASP A 27 -10.00 -15.87 4.16
CA ASP A 27 -8.79 -15.90 3.32
C ASP A 27 -7.95 -17.18 3.47
N GLY A 28 -8.49 -18.20 4.10
CA GLY A 28 -7.80 -19.47 4.39
C GLY A 28 -6.95 -19.45 5.67
N LEU A 29 -6.91 -18.32 6.39
CA LEU A 29 -6.22 -18.20 7.68
C LEU A 29 -7.24 -18.24 8.82
N PRO A 30 -6.85 -18.70 10.02
CA PRO A 30 -7.68 -18.58 11.22
C PRO A 30 -8.16 -17.15 11.42
N PHE A 31 -9.36 -16.97 11.92
CA PHE A 31 -9.97 -15.65 12.11
C PHE A 31 -10.68 -15.54 13.44
N VAL A 32 -10.97 -14.30 13.86
CA VAL A 32 -11.79 -14.02 15.02
C VAL A 32 -13.26 -14.02 14.61
N SER A 33 -14.09 -14.85 15.26
CA SER A 33 -15.53 -14.90 14.95
C SER A 33 -16.19 -13.54 15.13
N PRO A 34 -16.87 -13.00 14.09
CA PRO A 34 -17.48 -11.67 14.09
C PRO A 34 -18.85 -11.70 14.78
N THR A 35 -18.87 -11.97 16.10
CA THR A 35 -20.10 -11.94 16.89
C THR A 35 -20.70 -10.53 16.93
N PRO A 36 -22.03 -10.38 17.14
CA PRO A 36 -22.68 -9.07 17.23
C PRO A 36 -22.07 -8.15 18.27
N GLU A 37 -21.58 -8.71 19.38
CA GLU A 37 -20.91 -7.96 20.42
C GLU A 37 -19.59 -7.36 19.93
N ARG A 38 -18.73 -8.17 19.27
CA ARG A 38 -17.45 -7.73 18.72
C ARG A 38 -17.64 -6.71 17.62
N VAL A 39 -18.63 -6.91 16.74
CA VAL A 39 -18.96 -5.95 15.67
C VAL A 39 -19.45 -4.63 16.25
N ARG A 40 -20.32 -4.66 17.29
CA ARG A 40 -20.75 -3.44 17.99
C ARG A 40 -19.58 -2.72 18.66
N ALA A 41 -18.68 -3.45 19.31
CA ALA A 41 -17.48 -2.88 19.92
C ALA A 41 -16.56 -2.22 18.86
N MET A 42 -16.41 -2.84 17.67
CA MET A 42 -15.66 -2.27 16.54
C MET A 42 -16.28 -0.95 16.05
N LEU A 43 -17.60 -0.88 15.99
CA LEU A 43 -18.35 0.30 15.54
C LEU A 43 -18.46 1.41 16.59
N ALA A 44 -18.19 1.13 17.87
CA ALA A 44 -18.43 2.09 18.97
C ALA A 44 -17.61 3.40 18.83
N GLY A 45 -16.46 3.36 18.15
CA GLY A 45 -15.65 4.54 17.84
C GLY A 45 -16.03 5.27 16.53
N ALA A 46 -16.95 4.71 15.75
CA ALA A 46 -17.39 5.34 14.51
C ALA A 46 -18.40 6.46 14.78
N ARG A 47 -18.20 7.62 14.16
CA ARG A 47 -19.12 8.78 14.30
C ARG A 47 -20.38 8.67 13.46
N THR A 48 -20.46 7.67 12.60
CA THR A 48 -21.50 7.48 11.58
C THR A 48 -22.29 6.21 11.83
N LYS A 49 -23.47 6.11 11.20
CA LYS A 49 -24.37 4.95 11.41
C LYS A 49 -23.78 3.69 10.77
N PRO A 50 -23.97 2.48 11.37
CA PRO A 50 -23.44 1.22 10.83
C PRO A 50 -23.85 0.94 9.38
N ALA A 51 -25.08 1.30 9.00
CA ALA A 51 -25.61 1.13 7.66
C ALA A 51 -25.16 2.20 6.65
N GLU A 52 -24.39 3.20 7.10
CA GLU A 52 -23.89 4.24 6.20
C GLU A 52 -22.93 3.66 5.18
N SER A 53 -23.20 3.96 3.91
CA SER A 53 -22.37 3.55 2.79
C SER A 53 -21.22 4.52 2.58
N LEU A 54 -20.01 4.00 2.44
CA LEU A 54 -18.83 4.76 2.00
C LEU A 54 -18.75 4.86 0.46
N GLY A 55 -19.60 4.13 -0.26
CA GLY A 55 -19.60 4.01 -1.70
C GLY A 55 -19.72 2.56 -2.17
N VAL A 56 -19.54 2.34 -3.46
CA VAL A 56 -19.60 1.00 -4.06
C VAL A 56 -18.21 0.47 -4.36
N MET A 57 -17.95 -0.79 -3.98
CA MET A 57 -16.62 -1.40 -4.07
C MET A 57 -16.53 -2.35 -5.27
N PRO A 58 -15.62 -2.06 -6.23
CA PRO A 58 -15.35 -2.96 -7.35
C PRO A 58 -14.59 -4.23 -6.88
N PRO A 59 -14.54 -5.31 -7.70
CA PRO A 59 -15.08 -5.40 -9.03
C PRO A 59 -16.57 -5.74 -9.13
N LEU A 60 -17.22 -6.17 -8.04
CA LEU A 60 -18.66 -6.50 -8.05
C LEU A 60 -19.58 -5.29 -7.78
N TRP A 61 -18.99 -4.10 -7.54
CA TRP A 61 -19.74 -2.86 -7.32
C TRP A 61 -20.78 -2.96 -6.21
N ARG A 62 -20.42 -3.66 -5.12
CA ARG A 62 -21.29 -3.84 -3.96
C ARG A 62 -21.18 -2.67 -3.01
N ASP A 63 -22.31 -2.36 -2.38
CA ASP A 63 -22.37 -1.33 -1.33
C ASP A 63 -21.43 -1.64 -0.16
N CYS A 64 -20.60 -0.67 0.20
CA CYS A 64 -19.55 -0.77 1.22
C CYS A 64 -19.97 0.00 2.47
N THR A 65 -20.71 -0.66 3.39
CA THR A 65 -21.17 -0.06 4.63
C THR A 65 -20.15 -0.21 5.76
N LEU A 66 -20.21 0.67 6.77
CA LEU A 66 -19.36 0.56 7.97
C LEU A 66 -19.52 -0.77 8.69
N GLU A 67 -20.72 -1.33 8.74
CA GLU A 67 -20.97 -2.64 9.33
C GLU A 67 -20.19 -3.75 8.61
N LYS A 68 -20.17 -3.74 7.25
CA LYS A 68 -19.41 -4.71 6.49
C LYS A 68 -17.90 -4.58 6.74
N LEU A 69 -17.39 -3.35 6.88
CA LEU A 69 -16.01 -3.12 7.26
C LEU A 69 -15.72 -3.66 8.65
N ALA A 70 -16.57 -3.37 9.62
CA ALA A 70 -16.40 -3.81 11.02
C ALA A 70 -16.36 -5.34 11.14
N VAL A 71 -17.25 -6.05 10.43
CA VAL A 71 -17.23 -7.52 10.40
C VAL A 71 -15.88 -8.05 9.91
N ASN A 72 -15.37 -7.53 8.80
CA ASN A 72 -14.08 -7.97 8.25
C ASN A 72 -12.89 -7.53 9.12
N ALA A 73 -12.96 -6.37 9.77
CA ALA A 73 -11.95 -5.92 10.72
C ALA A 73 -11.89 -6.84 11.97
N VAL A 74 -13.04 -7.26 12.49
CA VAL A 74 -13.10 -8.27 13.57
C VAL A 74 -12.50 -9.58 13.10
N MET A 75 -12.90 -10.08 11.92
CA MET A 75 -12.37 -11.33 11.37
C MET A 75 -10.84 -11.29 11.21
N ALA A 76 -10.31 -10.16 10.78
CA ALA A 76 -8.85 -9.96 10.66
C ALA A 76 -8.13 -9.95 12.02
N GLY A 77 -8.83 -9.73 13.14
CA GLY A 77 -8.26 -9.60 14.49
C GLY A 77 -7.89 -8.17 14.88
N CYS A 78 -8.45 -7.15 14.20
CA CYS A 78 -8.27 -5.76 14.60
C CYS A 78 -8.81 -5.47 16.00
N GLU A 79 -8.16 -4.54 16.69
CA GLU A 79 -8.75 -3.88 17.85
C GLU A 79 -9.64 -2.72 17.38
N PRO A 80 -10.67 -2.33 18.18
CA PRO A 80 -11.53 -1.20 17.83
C PRO A 80 -10.76 0.09 17.52
N ALA A 81 -9.63 0.32 18.21
CA ALA A 81 -8.76 1.46 17.97
C ALA A 81 -8.12 1.48 16.55
N TYR A 82 -8.08 0.35 15.84
CA TYR A 82 -7.54 0.32 14.48
C TYR A 82 -8.58 0.66 13.42
N PHE A 83 -9.86 0.62 13.78
CA PHE A 83 -10.97 0.78 12.84
C PHE A 83 -10.96 2.11 12.07
N PRO A 84 -10.64 3.27 12.68
CA PRO A 84 -10.49 4.53 11.92
C PRO A 84 -9.49 4.44 10.78
N VAL A 85 -8.39 3.70 10.96
CA VAL A 85 -7.39 3.47 9.88
C VAL A 85 -7.97 2.62 8.77
N VAL A 86 -8.70 1.56 9.11
CA VAL A 86 -9.38 0.70 8.12
C VAL A 86 -10.39 1.50 7.31
N VAL A 87 -11.21 2.32 7.97
CA VAL A 87 -12.20 3.19 7.30
C VAL A 87 -11.50 4.19 6.37
N GLY A 88 -10.51 4.92 6.88
CA GLY A 88 -9.75 5.89 6.08
C GLY A 88 -9.04 5.24 4.86
N ALA A 89 -8.48 4.04 5.03
CA ALA A 89 -7.87 3.30 3.92
C ALA A 89 -8.92 2.91 2.86
N VAL A 90 -10.11 2.47 3.27
CA VAL A 90 -11.21 2.17 2.33
C VAL A 90 -11.66 3.44 1.61
N GLN A 91 -11.79 4.57 2.30
CA GLN A 91 -12.12 5.85 1.67
C GLN A 91 -11.06 6.29 0.64
N CYS A 92 -9.76 6.07 0.91
CA CYS A 92 -8.70 6.31 -0.06
C CYS A 92 -8.84 5.39 -1.28
N MET A 93 -9.14 4.10 -1.07
CA MET A 93 -9.28 3.13 -2.16
C MET A 93 -10.52 3.39 -3.03
N LEU A 94 -11.60 3.96 -2.47
CA LEU A 94 -12.82 4.32 -3.20
C LEU A 94 -12.68 5.66 -3.95
N ASP A 95 -11.61 6.40 -3.73
CA ASP A 95 -11.31 7.61 -4.52
C ASP A 95 -11.00 7.22 -5.97
N PRO A 96 -11.60 7.89 -6.97
CA PRO A 96 -11.37 7.58 -8.38
C PRO A 96 -9.89 7.60 -8.80
N ALA A 97 -9.04 8.43 -8.16
CA ALA A 97 -7.62 8.50 -8.45
C ALA A 97 -6.88 7.21 -8.11
N PHE A 98 -7.35 6.45 -7.11
CA PHE A 98 -6.77 5.17 -6.74
C PHE A 98 -7.07 4.07 -7.77
N ASN A 99 -8.16 4.20 -8.53
CA ASN A 99 -8.61 3.20 -9.53
C ASN A 99 -8.67 1.78 -8.96
N LEU A 100 -9.44 1.59 -7.89
CA LEU A 100 -9.55 0.30 -7.20
C LEU A 100 -9.97 -0.84 -8.14
N TYR A 101 -10.82 -0.57 -9.13
CA TYR A 101 -11.21 -1.58 -10.11
C TYR A 101 -10.00 -2.13 -10.86
N GLY A 102 -9.16 -1.23 -11.39
CA GLY A 102 -7.93 -1.60 -12.08
C GLY A 102 -6.96 -2.35 -11.15
N VAL A 103 -6.77 -1.86 -9.92
CA VAL A 103 -5.89 -2.50 -8.91
C VAL A 103 -6.33 -3.92 -8.57
N GLN A 104 -7.64 -4.19 -8.53
CA GLN A 104 -8.14 -5.54 -8.25
C GLN A 104 -8.17 -6.45 -9.48
N ALA A 105 -8.67 -5.97 -10.62
CA ALA A 105 -8.94 -6.79 -11.79
C ALA A 105 -7.71 -7.07 -12.67
N THR A 106 -6.58 -6.45 -12.39
CA THR A 106 -5.34 -6.61 -13.16
C THR A 106 -4.70 -8.00 -12.99
N THR A 107 -3.96 -8.45 -14.02
CA THR A 107 -3.06 -9.60 -13.91
C THR A 107 -1.76 -9.27 -13.15
N HIS A 108 -1.49 -8.01 -12.86
CA HIS A 108 -0.36 -7.51 -12.08
C HIS A 108 -0.51 -7.86 -10.58
N PRO A 109 0.55 -8.28 -9.86
CA PRO A 109 0.46 -8.71 -8.44
C PRO A 109 0.37 -7.53 -7.46
N VAL A 110 -0.29 -6.46 -7.83
CA VAL A 110 -0.46 -5.26 -7.01
C VAL A 110 -1.37 -5.50 -5.80
N ALA A 111 -1.05 -4.86 -4.68
CA ALA A 111 -1.87 -4.85 -3.47
C ALA A 111 -1.96 -3.44 -2.89
N PRO A 112 -3.07 -3.05 -2.25
CA PRO A 112 -3.12 -1.80 -1.50
C PRO A 112 -2.15 -1.82 -0.32
N LEU A 113 -1.13 -0.95 -0.36
CA LEU A 113 -0.23 -0.68 0.76
C LEU A 113 -0.79 0.49 1.57
N VAL A 114 -1.09 0.24 2.83
CA VAL A 114 -1.55 1.25 3.78
C VAL A 114 -0.37 1.80 4.55
N VAL A 115 -0.09 3.10 4.42
CA VAL A 115 0.90 3.82 5.22
C VAL A 115 0.19 4.70 6.23
N VAL A 116 0.50 4.51 7.52
CA VAL A 116 -0.09 5.29 8.60
C VAL A 116 0.97 6.25 9.15
N SER A 117 0.70 7.55 9.05
CA SER A 117 1.59 8.62 9.50
C SER A 117 0.91 9.51 10.55
N GLY A 118 1.72 10.12 11.42
CA GLY A 118 1.25 11.05 12.44
C GLY A 118 0.96 10.42 13.79
N PRO A 119 0.51 11.22 14.79
CA PRO A 119 0.46 10.80 16.20
C PRO A 119 -0.39 9.56 16.49
N TYR A 120 -1.43 9.31 15.71
CA TYR A 120 -2.30 8.15 15.93
C TYR A 120 -1.62 6.82 15.61
N ALA A 121 -0.70 6.79 14.65
CA ALA A 121 0.09 5.59 14.37
C ALA A 121 0.78 5.08 15.64
N ARG A 122 1.41 6.00 16.41
CA ARG A 122 2.02 5.67 17.69
C ARG A 122 0.98 5.26 18.74
N THR A 123 -0.14 5.98 18.83
CA THR A 123 -1.19 5.69 19.82
C THR A 123 -1.70 4.26 19.71
N ILE A 124 -1.85 3.74 18.49
CA ILE A 124 -2.33 2.38 18.24
C ILE A 124 -1.22 1.35 18.05
N GLY A 125 0.05 1.76 18.24
CA GLY A 125 1.21 0.89 18.17
C GLY A 125 1.56 0.37 16.77
N VAL A 126 1.29 1.15 15.72
CA VAL A 126 1.74 0.78 14.36
C VAL A 126 3.25 0.69 14.35
N HIS A 127 3.76 -0.44 13.94
CA HIS A 127 5.20 -0.70 13.90
C HIS A 127 5.89 0.01 12.73
N THR A 128 7.07 0.57 13.02
CA THR A 128 7.86 1.38 12.09
C THR A 128 9.31 0.92 11.98
N GLY A 129 9.70 -0.03 12.83
CA GLY A 129 11.09 -0.50 13.01
C GLY A 129 11.43 -1.79 12.26
N SER A 130 12.31 -2.60 12.85
CA SER A 130 12.81 -3.86 12.25
C SER A 130 11.68 -4.80 11.85
N GLY A 131 11.75 -5.34 10.65
CA GLY A 131 10.69 -6.19 10.12
C GLY A 131 9.46 -5.42 9.67
N LEU A 132 9.59 -4.17 9.25
CA LEU A 132 8.53 -3.23 8.86
C LEU A 132 7.42 -3.87 8.00
N PHE A 133 7.78 -4.65 7.00
CA PHE A 133 6.87 -5.36 6.09
C PHE A 133 6.61 -6.82 6.50
N GLY A 134 7.16 -7.24 7.64
CA GLY A 134 7.09 -8.61 8.12
C GLY A 134 6.02 -8.83 9.21
N PRO A 135 5.94 -10.04 9.73
CA PRO A 135 5.01 -10.40 10.82
C PRO A 135 5.52 -9.92 12.19
N GLY A 136 4.63 -10.03 13.20
CA GLY A 136 4.98 -9.82 14.61
C GLY A 136 4.27 -8.64 15.27
N PHE A 137 3.64 -7.77 14.50
CA PHE A 137 3.00 -6.55 15.01
C PHE A 137 1.52 -6.54 14.65
N ARG A 138 0.68 -6.62 15.69
CA ARG A 138 -0.77 -6.78 15.53
C ARG A 138 -1.41 -5.69 14.67
N PRO A 139 -1.14 -4.37 14.87
CA PRO A 139 -1.77 -3.34 14.05
C PRO A 139 -1.45 -3.51 12.56
N ASN A 140 -0.17 -3.67 12.22
CA ASN A 140 0.29 -3.83 10.83
C ASN A 140 -0.35 -5.05 10.17
N ALA A 141 -0.28 -6.20 10.84
CA ALA A 141 -0.80 -7.45 10.32
C ALA A 141 -2.33 -7.41 10.14
N THR A 142 -3.05 -6.94 11.18
CA THR A 142 -4.53 -7.02 11.16
C THR A 142 -5.17 -5.91 10.34
N ILE A 143 -4.62 -4.70 10.29
CA ILE A 143 -5.10 -3.63 9.40
C ILE A 143 -4.93 -4.07 7.95
N GLY A 144 -3.74 -4.52 7.56
CA GLY A 144 -3.51 -4.97 6.18
C GLY A 144 -4.41 -6.14 5.79
N ARG A 145 -4.58 -7.12 6.69
CA ARG A 145 -5.48 -8.26 6.48
C ARG A 145 -6.95 -7.84 6.40
N ALA A 146 -7.40 -6.88 7.23
CA ALA A 146 -8.76 -6.36 7.16
C ALA A 146 -9.07 -5.78 5.78
N ILE A 147 -8.14 -5.01 5.20
CA ILE A 147 -8.27 -4.50 3.83
C ILE A 147 -8.43 -5.66 2.85
N ARG A 148 -7.61 -6.73 2.93
CA ARG A 148 -7.74 -7.88 2.02
C ARG A 148 -9.10 -8.57 2.17
N LEU A 149 -9.55 -8.84 3.39
CA LEU A 149 -10.87 -9.46 3.62
C LEU A 149 -12.02 -8.59 3.10
N ILE A 150 -11.94 -7.27 3.27
CA ILE A 150 -12.92 -6.32 2.73
C ILE A 150 -12.96 -6.39 1.20
N LEU A 151 -11.80 -6.37 0.54
CA LEU A 151 -11.71 -6.48 -0.92
C LEU A 151 -12.29 -7.79 -1.44
N MET A 152 -12.09 -8.90 -0.73
CA MET A 152 -12.65 -10.21 -1.10
C MET A 152 -14.16 -10.28 -0.84
N ASN A 153 -14.59 -9.98 0.39
CA ASN A 153 -15.94 -10.24 0.86
C ASN A 153 -16.95 -9.17 0.41
N VAL A 154 -16.52 -7.91 0.35
CA VAL A 154 -17.37 -6.79 -0.11
C VAL A 154 -17.18 -6.56 -1.60
N GLY A 155 -15.94 -6.37 -2.03
CA GLY A 155 -15.61 -6.09 -3.43
C GLY A 155 -15.75 -7.28 -4.37
N GLY A 156 -15.58 -8.50 -3.86
CA GLY A 156 -15.55 -9.71 -4.67
C GLY A 156 -14.23 -9.97 -5.37
N GLY A 157 -13.13 -9.39 -4.86
CA GLY A 157 -11.77 -9.55 -5.35
C GLY A 157 -11.15 -10.88 -4.97
N TRP A 158 -11.81 -11.99 -5.30
CA TRP A 158 -11.30 -13.33 -5.10
C TRP A 158 -10.32 -13.74 -6.19
N PRO A 159 -9.26 -14.49 -5.87
CA PRO A 159 -8.33 -15.00 -6.88
C PRO A 159 -9.05 -15.77 -8.00
N GLY A 160 -8.77 -15.37 -9.24
CA GLY A 160 -9.37 -15.96 -10.44
C GLY A 160 -10.82 -15.54 -10.77
N ARG A 161 -11.45 -14.70 -9.92
CA ARG A 161 -12.84 -14.27 -10.13
C ARG A 161 -13.07 -12.76 -9.95
N GLY A 162 -12.04 -12.01 -9.69
CA GLY A 162 -12.13 -10.57 -9.46
C GLY A 162 -10.75 -9.99 -9.14
N ASP A 163 -9.88 -10.79 -8.54
CA ASP A 163 -8.44 -10.57 -8.48
C ASP A 163 -7.80 -11.50 -9.53
N MET A 164 -7.36 -10.92 -10.64
CA MET A 164 -6.81 -11.68 -11.76
C MET A 164 -5.29 -11.76 -11.74
N ALA A 165 -4.63 -11.39 -10.65
CA ALA A 165 -3.17 -11.43 -10.52
C ALA A 165 -2.63 -12.83 -10.87
N THR A 166 -1.76 -12.89 -11.90
CA THR A 166 -1.23 -14.16 -12.42
C THR A 166 -0.46 -14.95 -11.35
N GLN A 167 0.37 -14.28 -10.56
CA GLN A 167 1.16 -14.90 -9.49
C GLN A 167 0.67 -14.53 -8.09
N GLY A 168 0.01 -13.36 -7.95
CA GLY A 168 -0.24 -12.78 -6.64
C GLY A 168 1.06 -12.31 -5.97
N SER A 169 0.97 -12.01 -4.68
CA SER A 169 2.11 -11.55 -3.88
C SER A 169 1.81 -11.78 -2.39
N PRO A 170 2.82 -12.07 -1.54
CA PRO A 170 2.64 -12.08 -0.09
C PRO A 170 2.03 -10.77 0.47
N ALA A 171 2.25 -9.64 -0.18
CA ALA A 171 1.61 -8.36 0.15
C ALA A 171 0.08 -8.40 0.08
N LYS A 172 -0.51 -9.36 -0.63
CA LYS A 172 -1.96 -9.55 -0.67
C LYS A 172 -2.54 -10.19 0.60
N PHE A 173 -1.73 -10.76 1.50
CA PHE A 173 -2.20 -11.23 2.80
C PHE A 173 -2.38 -10.07 3.80
N ALA A 174 -1.36 -9.20 3.91
CA ALA A 174 -1.38 -8.04 4.80
C ALA A 174 -0.33 -7.03 4.31
N TYR A 175 -0.70 -5.77 4.15
CA TYR A 175 0.21 -4.75 3.64
C TYR A 175 -0.08 -3.40 4.29
N ALA A 176 0.39 -3.22 5.53
CA ALA A 176 0.25 -1.98 6.27
C ALA A 176 1.52 -1.69 7.08
N ILE A 177 1.98 -0.45 7.02
CA ILE A 177 3.22 0.02 7.67
C ILE A 177 3.03 1.39 8.32
N GLY A 178 3.95 1.73 9.21
CA GLY A 178 4.09 3.10 9.73
C GLY A 178 5.41 3.73 9.30
N GLU A 179 5.48 5.05 9.39
CA GLU A 179 6.69 5.83 9.19
C GLU A 179 7.42 6.07 10.52
N ARG A 180 8.75 6.04 10.52
CA ARG A 180 9.57 6.36 11.72
C ARG A 180 9.45 7.82 12.09
N GLU A 181 9.33 8.07 13.41
CA GLU A 181 9.27 9.44 13.95
C GLU A 181 10.66 10.11 14.05
N ASP A 182 11.73 9.31 14.15
CA ASP A 182 13.12 9.77 14.21
C ASP A 182 13.74 9.91 12.80
N SER A 183 12.92 10.14 11.79
CA SER A 183 13.38 10.53 10.46
C SER A 183 14.16 11.84 10.51
N PRO A 184 15.25 11.99 9.73
CA PRO A 184 15.98 13.26 9.63
C PRO A 184 15.17 14.34 8.89
N TRP A 185 14.05 14.00 8.29
CA TRP A 185 13.14 14.90 7.57
C TRP A 185 11.76 14.91 8.20
N GLU A 186 10.96 15.91 7.83
CA GLU A 186 9.54 15.97 8.23
C GLU A 186 8.79 14.68 7.82
N PRO A 187 7.74 14.29 8.56
CA PRO A 187 6.95 13.11 8.20
C PRO A 187 6.31 13.21 6.81
N LEU A 188 6.08 12.06 6.16
CA LEU A 188 5.49 11.97 4.82
C LEU A 188 4.19 12.78 4.71
N HIS A 189 3.30 12.69 5.72
CA HIS A 189 2.04 13.43 5.66
C HIS A 189 2.25 14.96 5.66
N VAL A 190 3.28 15.46 6.34
CA VAL A 190 3.63 16.90 6.33
C VAL A 190 4.15 17.29 4.95
N ALA A 191 5.03 16.47 4.36
CA ALA A 191 5.50 16.66 2.99
C ALA A 191 4.35 16.65 1.94
N LEU A 192 3.25 15.95 2.24
CA LEU A 192 2.03 15.93 1.43
C LEU A 192 1.05 17.10 1.74
N GLY A 193 1.45 18.05 2.59
CA GLY A 193 0.68 19.25 2.88
C GLY A 193 -0.31 19.15 4.05
N PHE A 194 -0.31 18.05 4.80
CA PHE A 194 -1.09 17.94 6.03
C PHE A 194 -0.34 18.56 7.21
N ARG A 195 -1.07 18.97 8.26
CA ARG A 195 -0.44 19.52 9.47
C ARG A 195 0.27 18.41 10.27
N ALA A 196 1.34 18.78 10.96
CA ALA A 196 2.11 17.84 11.77
C ALA A 196 1.32 17.15 12.91
N ASP A 197 0.28 17.80 13.42
CA ASP A 197 -0.62 17.26 14.45
C ASP A 197 -1.73 16.34 13.90
N GLN A 198 -1.90 16.29 12.58
CA GLN A 198 -2.84 15.38 11.94
C GLN A 198 -2.26 13.97 11.83
N SER A 199 -3.16 13.01 11.88
CA SER A 199 -2.83 11.63 11.53
C SER A 199 -3.46 11.32 10.19
N VAL A 200 -2.69 10.72 9.31
CA VAL A 200 -3.05 10.52 7.90
C VAL A 200 -2.84 9.07 7.52
N VAL A 201 -3.76 8.55 6.75
CA VAL A 201 -3.58 7.30 6.02
C VAL A 201 -3.31 7.62 4.55
N THR A 202 -2.25 7.02 4.00
CA THR A 202 -1.93 7.06 2.56
C THR A 202 -1.99 5.65 2.01
N VAL A 203 -2.69 5.46 0.88
CA VAL A 203 -2.80 4.14 0.25
C VAL A 203 -2.15 4.18 -1.13
N PHE A 204 -1.22 3.25 -1.35
CA PHE A 204 -0.56 3.02 -2.63
C PHE A 204 -1.06 1.71 -3.24
N GLY A 205 -1.24 1.66 -4.54
CA GLY A 205 -1.39 0.39 -5.27
C GLY A 205 0.00 -0.18 -5.56
N GLY A 206 0.62 -0.85 -4.56
CA GLY A 206 2.02 -1.23 -4.62
C GLY A 206 2.28 -2.69 -4.97
N GLU A 207 3.40 -2.96 -5.64
CA GLU A 207 4.02 -4.30 -5.65
C GLU A 207 4.59 -4.63 -4.27
N GLY A 208 5.09 -5.86 -4.10
CA GLY A 208 5.95 -6.17 -2.95
C GLY A 208 7.21 -5.28 -2.94
N PRO A 209 7.80 -4.99 -1.76
CA PRO A 209 8.98 -4.15 -1.68
C PRO A 209 10.18 -4.80 -2.37
N HIS A 210 10.84 -4.06 -3.25
CA HIS A 210 12.11 -4.47 -3.89
C HIS A 210 13.27 -4.01 -3.01
N ASN A 211 14.08 -4.94 -2.53
CA ASN A 211 15.18 -4.64 -1.63
C ASN A 211 16.29 -3.83 -2.32
N VAL A 212 16.81 -2.82 -1.63
CA VAL A 212 18.02 -2.06 -1.96
C VAL A 212 19.07 -2.40 -0.92
N ASN A 213 20.16 -3.03 -1.33
CA ASN A 213 21.26 -3.45 -0.46
C ASN A 213 22.51 -2.60 -0.75
N ASP A 214 22.97 -1.81 0.22
CA ASP A 214 24.20 -1.04 0.08
C ASP A 214 24.93 -0.92 1.42
N HIS A 215 25.89 -1.78 1.66
CA HIS A 215 26.68 -1.80 2.88
C HIS A 215 27.96 -0.94 2.82
N VAL A 216 28.31 -0.41 1.66
CA VAL A 216 29.60 0.20 1.38
C VAL A 216 29.54 1.72 1.24
N SER A 217 28.51 2.24 0.60
CA SER A 217 28.41 3.68 0.34
C SER A 217 28.35 4.51 1.61
N THR A 218 29.11 5.60 1.60
CA THR A 218 29.21 6.58 2.68
C THR A 218 28.70 7.97 2.26
N THR A 219 28.09 8.06 1.08
CA THR A 219 27.57 9.30 0.50
C THR A 219 26.15 9.13 -0.02
N ALA A 220 25.38 10.22 -0.06
CA ALA A 220 24.03 10.25 -0.62
C ALA A 220 23.99 9.75 -2.09
N PRO A 221 24.84 10.24 -3.00
CA PRO A 221 24.85 9.74 -4.38
C PRO A 221 25.14 8.24 -4.48
N GLY A 222 26.05 7.71 -3.66
CA GLY A 222 26.36 6.28 -3.65
C GLY A 222 25.13 5.43 -3.33
N ILE A 223 24.41 5.75 -2.25
CA ILE A 223 23.19 5.05 -1.83
C ILE A 223 22.07 5.24 -2.85
N LEU A 224 21.84 6.49 -3.29
CA LEU A 224 20.73 6.82 -4.18
C LEU A 224 20.90 6.25 -5.59
N ASN A 225 22.13 5.99 -6.06
CA ASN A 225 22.37 5.25 -7.29
C ASN A 225 21.82 3.81 -7.21
N ASN A 226 22.00 3.12 -6.07
CA ASN A 226 21.45 1.79 -5.88
C ASN A 226 19.90 1.82 -5.81
N VAL A 227 19.33 2.83 -5.16
CA VAL A 227 17.86 3.07 -5.17
C VAL A 227 17.36 3.26 -6.60
N ALA A 228 18.04 4.10 -7.38
CA ALA A 228 17.66 4.41 -8.76
C ALA A 228 17.79 3.19 -9.67
N ASP A 229 18.82 2.34 -9.49
CA ASP A 229 18.98 1.12 -10.28
C ASP A 229 17.86 0.11 -10.02
N VAL A 230 17.52 -0.14 -8.75
CA VAL A 230 16.37 -0.98 -8.38
C VAL A 230 15.07 -0.41 -8.95
N ALA A 231 14.90 0.91 -8.95
CA ALA A 231 13.74 1.57 -9.56
C ALA A 231 13.72 1.51 -11.10
N THR A 232 14.76 0.99 -11.75
CA THR A 232 14.84 0.85 -13.22
C THR A 232 14.88 -0.59 -13.72
N THR A 233 14.60 -1.57 -12.87
CA THR A 233 14.60 -2.98 -13.25
C THR A 233 13.63 -3.23 -14.42
N LEU A 234 14.17 -3.70 -15.55
CA LEU A 234 13.37 -4.07 -16.71
C LEU A 234 12.54 -5.31 -16.39
N GLY A 235 11.27 -5.32 -16.71
CA GLY A 235 10.36 -6.42 -16.42
C GLY A 235 9.60 -6.28 -15.10
N SER A 236 10.00 -5.39 -14.20
CA SER A 236 9.17 -4.91 -13.11
C SER A 236 8.23 -3.81 -13.59
N ASN A 237 7.15 -3.57 -12.89
CA ASN A 237 6.20 -2.50 -13.24
C ASN A 237 6.84 -1.10 -13.17
N VAL A 238 7.86 -0.89 -12.34
CA VAL A 238 8.69 0.34 -12.38
C VAL A 238 9.42 0.52 -13.72
N GLY A 239 9.63 -0.56 -14.46
CA GLY A 239 10.26 -0.51 -15.78
C GLY A 239 9.39 0.16 -16.85
N TRP A 240 8.09 0.30 -16.60
CA TRP A 240 7.11 0.67 -17.63
C TRP A 240 6.35 1.92 -17.23
N TYR A 241 6.48 2.93 -18.03
CA TYR A 241 5.90 4.23 -17.80
C TYR A 241 4.54 4.35 -18.47
N LEU A 242 3.51 4.44 -17.66
CA LEU A 242 2.22 4.99 -18.04
C LEU A 242 2.04 6.33 -17.30
N SER A 243 1.11 7.15 -17.73
CA SER A 243 0.92 8.54 -17.27
C SER A 243 0.74 8.74 -15.76
N GLN A 244 0.54 7.68 -14.99
CA GLN A 244 0.25 7.71 -13.56
C GLN A 244 1.26 6.96 -12.69
N SER A 245 2.41 6.51 -13.25
CA SER A 245 3.44 5.82 -12.48
C SER A 245 3.91 6.63 -11.27
N GLN A 246 4.07 5.96 -10.15
CA GLN A 246 4.63 6.50 -8.91
C GLN A 246 5.60 5.51 -8.28
N LEU A 247 6.48 6.00 -7.43
CA LEU A 247 7.43 5.20 -6.65
C LEU A 247 7.32 5.58 -5.17
N LEU A 248 7.33 4.60 -4.30
CA LEU A 248 7.58 4.82 -2.88
C LEU A 248 8.97 4.27 -2.55
N VAL A 249 9.86 5.14 -2.11
CA VAL A 249 11.17 4.81 -1.57
C VAL A 249 11.06 4.79 -0.05
N VAL A 250 11.31 3.63 0.55
CA VAL A 250 11.38 3.47 2.01
C VAL A 250 12.84 3.31 2.39
N LEU A 251 13.44 4.37 2.90
CA LEU A 251 14.83 4.38 3.34
C LEU A 251 14.96 3.75 4.73
N GLY A 252 15.90 2.82 4.88
CA GLY A 252 16.32 2.38 6.20
C GLY A 252 16.98 3.52 6.97
N PRO A 253 16.93 3.53 8.32
CA PRO A 253 17.38 4.66 9.13
C PRO A 253 18.86 5.00 8.93
N GLU A 254 19.73 4.00 8.71
CA GLU A 254 21.16 4.26 8.48
C GLU A 254 21.42 4.90 7.10
N HIS A 255 20.71 4.48 6.06
CA HIS A 255 20.77 5.13 4.75
C HIS A 255 20.24 6.57 4.83
N ALA A 256 19.08 6.77 5.49
CA ALA A 256 18.51 8.09 5.66
C ALA A 256 19.45 9.05 6.43
N ALA A 257 20.08 8.56 7.50
CA ALA A 257 21.05 9.33 8.27
C ALA A 257 22.28 9.72 7.43
N THR A 258 22.82 8.79 6.62
CA THR A 258 23.96 9.08 5.73
C THR A 258 23.59 10.12 4.68
N ILE A 259 22.43 9.97 4.06
CA ILE A 259 21.92 10.90 3.02
C ILE A 259 21.71 12.30 3.61
N ALA A 260 21.11 12.38 4.81
CA ALA A 260 20.89 13.66 5.48
C ALA A 260 22.22 14.31 5.96
N ALA A 261 23.19 13.52 6.38
CA ALA A 261 24.53 14.03 6.76
C ALA A 261 25.27 14.68 5.58
N ASP A 262 25.02 14.23 4.37
CA ASP A 262 25.49 14.87 3.12
C ASP A 262 24.70 16.14 2.74
N GLY A 263 23.76 16.56 3.57
CA GLY A 263 22.97 17.78 3.37
C GLY A 263 21.77 17.62 2.44
N PHE A 264 21.39 16.40 2.06
CA PHE A 264 20.22 16.18 1.23
C PHE A 264 18.92 16.33 2.02
N THR A 265 18.05 17.17 1.53
CA THR A 265 16.64 17.24 1.96
C THR A 265 15.83 16.11 1.32
N ARG A 266 14.59 15.87 1.81
CA ARG A 266 13.66 14.95 1.15
C ARG A 266 13.45 15.30 -0.34
N ALA A 267 13.31 16.58 -0.65
CA ALA A 267 13.14 17.06 -2.02
C ALA A 267 14.36 16.78 -2.90
N ASP A 268 15.57 16.83 -2.34
CA ASP A 268 16.79 16.48 -3.06
C ASP A 268 16.85 14.98 -3.35
N VAL A 269 16.42 14.13 -2.41
CA VAL A 269 16.28 12.68 -2.63
C VAL A 269 15.28 12.39 -3.75
N GLN A 270 14.09 13.01 -3.72
CA GLN A 270 13.07 12.86 -4.76
C GLN A 270 13.63 13.24 -6.13
N ARG A 271 14.26 14.41 -6.21
CA ARG A 271 14.87 14.92 -7.45
C ARG A 271 15.97 14.00 -7.96
N TYR A 272 16.87 13.57 -7.08
CA TYR A 272 17.97 12.69 -7.44
C TYR A 272 17.45 11.36 -8.03
N VAL A 273 16.48 10.73 -7.36
CA VAL A 273 15.87 9.48 -7.85
C VAL A 273 15.18 9.72 -9.19
N PHE A 274 14.40 10.81 -9.34
CA PHE A 274 13.73 11.16 -10.59
C PHE A 274 14.70 11.36 -11.75
N GLU A 275 15.83 12.04 -11.51
CA GLU A 275 16.85 12.34 -12.54
C GLU A 275 17.71 11.14 -12.88
N THR A 276 17.95 10.23 -11.92
CA THR A 276 18.88 9.11 -12.06
C THR A 276 18.17 7.82 -12.47
N ALA A 277 16.97 7.55 -11.93
CA ALA A 277 16.17 6.38 -12.26
C ALA A 277 15.57 6.48 -13.67
N ARG A 278 16.42 6.26 -14.66
CA ARG A 278 16.07 6.38 -16.09
C ARG A 278 16.56 5.19 -16.88
N MET A 279 15.75 4.72 -17.81
CA MET A 279 16.07 3.59 -18.67
C MET A 279 16.28 4.01 -20.14
N PRO A 280 17.31 3.51 -20.81
CA PRO A 280 17.48 3.74 -22.25
C PRO A 280 16.28 3.19 -23.04
N LEU A 281 15.79 3.97 -24.01
CA LEU A 281 14.68 3.57 -24.88
C LEU A 281 14.94 2.24 -25.58
N GLY A 282 16.15 2.03 -26.11
CA GLY A 282 16.53 0.78 -26.77
C GLY A 282 16.41 -0.43 -25.86
N ARG A 283 16.67 -0.28 -24.53
CA ARG A 283 16.46 -1.35 -23.57
C ARG A 283 14.98 -1.65 -23.35
N MET A 284 14.12 -0.62 -23.33
CA MET A 284 12.67 -0.80 -23.22
C MET A 284 12.08 -1.55 -24.42
N LYS A 285 12.64 -1.37 -25.60
CA LYS A 285 12.22 -2.04 -26.84
C LYS A 285 12.52 -3.54 -26.88
N LEU A 286 13.32 -4.06 -25.94
CA LEU A 286 13.68 -5.49 -25.92
C LEU A 286 12.52 -6.41 -25.51
N GLY A 287 11.45 -5.88 -24.99
CA GLY A 287 10.30 -6.68 -24.57
C GLY A 287 9.36 -5.95 -23.61
N GLY A 288 8.72 -6.70 -22.75
CA GLY A 288 7.79 -6.19 -21.75
C GLY A 288 6.55 -5.57 -22.38
N MET A 289 6.22 -4.36 -21.97
CA MET A 289 5.03 -3.65 -22.42
C MET A 289 5.28 -2.72 -23.60
N TRP A 290 6.48 -2.76 -24.21
CA TRP A 290 6.74 -1.94 -25.38
C TRP A 290 5.75 -2.25 -26.53
N GLY A 291 5.14 -1.21 -27.09
CA GLY A 291 4.10 -1.35 -28.13
C GLY A 291 2.68 -1.52 -27.58
N MET A 292 2.50 -1.63 -26.27
CA MET A 292 1.17 -1.47 -25.68
C MET A 292 0.67 -0.02 -25.85
N HIS A 293 -0.65 0.14 -25.78
CA HIS A 293 -1.28 1.45 -25.90
C HIS A 293 -0.92 2.35 -24.69
N ASP A 294 -1.19 3.63 -24.83
CA ASP A 294 -1.19 4.64 -23.76
C ASP A 294 0.16 5.18 -23.30
N TRP A 295 1.20 5.00 -24.10
CA TRP A 295 2.44 5.73 -23.91
C TRP A 295 2.18 7.24 -24.08
N PRO A 296 2.71 8.12 -23.21
CA PRO A 296 2.61 9.56 -23.39
C PRO A 296 3.10 9.99 -24.77
N GLN A 297 2.39 10.91 -25.43
CA GLN A 297 2.70 11.33 -26.80
C GLN A 297 4.15 11.79 -26.97
N TRP A 298 4.73 12.43 -25.93
CA TRP A 298 6.12 12.87 -25.96
C TRP A 298 7.09 11.69 -26.01
N MET A 299 6.79 10.57 -25.33
CA MET A 299 7.61 9.34 -25.39
C MET A 299 7.55 8.68 -26.78
N GLN A 300 6.38 8.70 -27.39
CA GLN A 300 6.19 8.14 -28.74
C GLN A 300 7.02 8.85 -29.80
N LYS A 301 7.39 10.12 -29.57
CA LYS A 301 8.22 10.93 -30.45
C LYS A 301 9.72 10.73 -30.26
N VAL A 302 10.15 10.03 -29.21
CA VAL A 302 11.56 9.75 -28.97
C VAL A 302 12.01 8.60 -29.89
N THR A 303 12.93 8.87 -30.77
CA THR A 303 13.47 7.89 -31.75
C THR A 303 14.90 7.44 -31.42
N ASP A 304 15.61 8.16 -30.59
CA ASP A 304 16.96 7.83 -30.15
C ASP A 304 16.95 6.75 -29.09
N ASP A 305 17.47 5.57 -29.41
CA ASP A 305 17.53 4.41 -28.51
C ASP A 305 18.45 4.63 -27.31
N SER A 306 19.35 5.59 -27.33
CA SER A 306 20.20 5.97 -26.20
C SER A 306 19.50 6.92 -25.22
N ALA A 307 18.39 7.54 -25.64
CA ALA A 307 17.63 8.47 -24.78
C ALA A 307 17.15 7.77 -23.50
N ARG A 308 17.47 8.35 -22.35
CA ARG A 308 17.12 7.81 -21.03
C ARG A 308 15.79 8.38 -20.56
N LEU A 309 14.77 7.54 -20.51
CA LEU A 309 13.40 7.91 -20.13
C LEU A 309 13.19 7.77 -18.62
N PRO A 310 12.49 8.72 -17.97
CA PRO A 310 12.19 8.65 -16.53
C PRO A 310 11.25 7.48 -16.20
N ARG A 311 11.23 7.07 -14.93
CA ARG A 311 10.36 5.99 -14.43
C ARG A 311 9.01 6.50 -13.94
N VAL A 312 8.92 7.77 -13.62
CA VAL A 312 7.71 8.47 -13.17
C VAL A 312 7.54 9.79 -13.91
N PRO A 313 6.32 10.35 -13.99
CA PRO A 313 6.04 11.59 -14.74
C PRO A 313 6.73 12.83 -14.20
N ALA A 314 6.82 12.97 -12.89
CA ALA A 314 7.33 14.15 -12.22
C ALA A 314 8.11 13.81 -10.95
N VAL A 315 8.84 14.77 -10.42
CA VAL A 315 9.59 14.64 -9.17
C VAL A 315 8.66 14.29 -8.01
N ASP A 316 7.47 14.89 -7.97
CA ASP A 316 6.48 14.67 -6.92
C ASP A 316 5.82 13.27 -6.96
N ASP A 317 6.06 12.50 -8.02
CA ASP A 317 5.64 11.10 -8.12
C ASP A 317 6.66 10.13 -7.47
N VAL A 318 7.76 10.63 -6.94
CA VAL A 318 8.68 9.90 -6.07
C VAL A 318 8.34 10.21 -4.62
N TYR A 319 7.72 9.29 -3.93
CA TYR A 319 7.46 9.39 -2.49
C TYR A 319 8.65 8.86 -1.72
N VAL A 320 9.03 9.54 -0.63
CA VAL A 320 10.15 9.15 0.23
C VAL A 320 9.70 9.13 1.68
N MET A 321 9.96 8.05 2.38
CA MET A 321 9.75 7.91 3.82
C MET A 321 10.89 7.14 4.47
N VAL A 322 10.98 7.21 5.80
CA VAL A 322 11.94 6.42 6.57
C VAL A 322 11.21 5.33 7.34
N GLY A 323 11.69 4.10 7.23
CA GLY A 323 11.10 2.95 7.91
C GLY A 323 12.08 1.77 7.98
N GLY A 324 11.79 0.84 8.87
CA GLY A 324 12.66 -0.33 9.07
C GLY A 324 13.57 -0.20 10.29
N GLY A 325 14.32 -1.24 10.56
CA GLY A 325 15.29 -1.33 11.66
C GLY A 325 16.68 -0.90 11.26
N SER A 326 17.62 -1.04 12.21
CA SER A 326 19.05 -0.86 11.95
C SER A 326 19.54 -1.84 10.89
N GLY A 327 20.48 -1.39 10.06
CA GLY A 327 21.05 -2.14 8.94
C GLY A 327 20.99 -1.33 7.64
N LYS A 328 21.92 -1.67 6.73
CA LYS A 328 22.09 -0.93 5.47
C LYS A 328 21.23 -1.52 4.36
N HIS A 329 19.94 -1.48 4.56
CA HIS A 329 18.93 -1.84 3.57
C HIS A 329 17.86 -0.77 3.46
N SER A 330 17.35 -0.58 2.27
CA SER A 330 16.17 0.21 1.93
C SER A 330 15.31 -0.59 0.98
N CYS A 331 14.19 -0.06 0.56
CA CYS A 331 13.43 -0.68 -0.52
C CYS A 331 12.72 0.34 -1.41
N VAL A 332 12.38 -0.10 -2.60
CA VAL A 332 11.51 0.58 -3.55
C VAL A 332 10.23 -0.22 -3.66
N VAL A 333 9.09 0.45 -3.53
CA VAL A 333 7.76 -0.11 -3.82
C VAL A 333 7.26 0.53 -5.10
N PRO A 334 7.24 -0.23 -6.21
CA PRO A 334 6.63 0.24 -7.45
C PRO A 334 5.13 0.37 -7.28
N ASN A 335 4.55 1.47 -7.71
CA ASN A 335 3.10 1.62 -7.77
C ASN A 335 2.55 1.05 -9.07
N CYS A 336 1.30 0.64 -9.05
CA CYS A 336 0.56 0.27 -10.25
C CYS A 336 0.45 1.48 -11.19
N THR A 337 0.86 1.32 -12.45
CA THR A 337 1.03 2.42 -13.41
C THR A 337 -0.28 3.10 -13.86
N PHE A 338 -1.41 2.61 -13.45
CA PHE A 338 -2.74 3.20 -13.69
C PHE A 338 -3.50 3.51 -12.39
N SER A 339 -2.79 3.62 -11.27
CA SER A 339 -3.31 3.98 -9.96
C SER A 339 -2.44 5.08 -9.35
N ARG A 340 -3.05 6.01 -8.65
CA ARG A 340 -2.33 7.03 -7.87
C ARG A 340 -2.53 6.80 -6.39
N ALA A 341 -1.51 7.12 -5.60
CA ALA A 341 -1.63 7.15 -4.15
C ALA A 341 -2.65 8.21 -3.72
N VAL A 342 -3.43 7.87 -2.71
CA VAL A 342 -4.43 8.76 -2.12
C VAL A 342 -4.18 8.87 -0.63
N SER A 343 -4.23 10.10 -0.11
CA SER A 343 -4.02 10.41 1.31
C SER A 343 -5.24 11.08 1.91
N ARG A 344 -5.63 10.67 3.12
CA ARG A 344 -6.74 11.30 3.86
C ARG A 344 -6.39 11.45 5.33
N PRO A 345 -6.81 12.56 5.99
CA PRO A 345 -6.74 12.64 7.44
C PRO A 345 -7.66 11.59 8.07
N LEU A 346 -7.29 11.09 9.24
CA LEU A 346 -8.13 10.19 10.01
C LEU A 346 -9.19 11.00 10.77
N ASP A 347 -10.46 10.74 10.48
CA ASP A 347 -11.59 11.25 11.25
C ASP A 347 -11.68 10.46 12.56
N ARG A 348 -11.57 11.19 13.71
CA ARG A 348 -11.63 10.61 15.06
C ARG A 348 -12.91 11.03 15.77
#